data_bd170cd91afc240c6579f7d66a4865a9
#
_entry.id   bd170cd91afc240c6579f7d66a4865a9
#
_cell.length_a   1.000
_cell.length_b   1.000
_cell.length_c   1.000
_cell.angle_alpha   90.00
_cell.angle_beta   90.00
_cell.angle_gamma   90.00
#
_symmetry.space_group_name_H-M   'P 1'
#
loop_
_entity.id
_entity.type
_entity.pdbx_description
1 polymer ?
#
loop_
_entity_poly.entity_id
_entity_poly.type
_entity_poly.pdbx_seq_one_letter_code
_entity_poly.pdbx_strand_id
1 'polypeptide(L)'
;MTLWAINRAAHGRRENYAIKIIQIKEGFCVCESGFTMYEFFKMDDRVLKAAEEAEQKAAPYLAKISETQRYNQEKMQAAFMQAGVSESHFVATTGYGYGDRGRDVLDEVYARALGAEDALCRYNFVSGTHTLTVALFGVLRPGDTMLSVTGMPYDTLRGVIGITGDGNGSLKEFGINYEQLDLLPDGTPDYDGMETAITPKHRMVYIQRSRGYSLRPSLT
;
A
#
# COMPACT_ATOMS: atom_id res chain seq x y z
N MET A 1 -11.67 -24.69 -6.85
CA MET A 1 -11.98 -24.02 -8.13
C MET A 1 -11.61 -24.98 -9.26
N THR A 2 -12.57 -25.40 -10.09
CA THR A 2 -12.33 -26.40 -11.15
C THR A 2 -12.04 -25.64 -12.44
N LEU A 3 -10.83 -25.76 -12.95
CA LEU A 3 -10.43 -25.20 -14.26
C LEU A 3 -10.57 -26.27 -15.33
N TRP A 4 -11.21 -25.94 -16.44
CA TRP A 4 -11.34 -26.79 -17.62
C TRP A 4 -10.31 -26.40 -18.67
N ALA A 5 -9.45 -27.31 -19.07
CA ALA A 5 -8.55 -27.12 -20.20
C ALA A 5 -8.91 -28.12 -21.30
N ILE A 6 -9.11 -27.63 -22.52
CA ILE A 6 -9.40 -28.43 -23.71
C ILE A 6 -8.09 -28.54 -24.50
N ASN A 7 -7.59 -29.75 -24.67
CA ASN A 7 -6.43 -30.00 -25.50
C ASN A 7 -6.86 -30.66 -26.81
N ARG A 8 -6.42 -30.11 -27.94
CA ARG A 8 -6.73 -30.63 -29.28
C ARG A 8 -5.72 -31.73 -29.64
N ALA A 9 -6.12 -32.97 -29.61
CA ALA A 9 -5.28 -34.04 -30.12
C ALA A 9 -5.50 -34.20 -31.63
N ALA A 10 -4.48 -33.90 -32.42
CA ALA A 10 -4.49 -34.05 -33.87
C ALA A 10 -4.22 -35.54 -34.25
N HIS A 11 -5.27 -36.31 -34.51
CA HIS A 11 -5.16 -37.48 -35.37
C HIS A 11 -6.50 -37.78 -36.07
N GLY A 12 -6.46 -37.75 -37.38
CA GLY A 12 -7.32 -38.38 -38.40
C GLY A 12 -8.85 -38.48 -38.12
N ARG A 13 -9.64 -37.57 -38.70
CA ARG A 13 -11.06 -37.70 -39.06
C ARG A 13 -12.14 -38.04 -38.02
N ARG A 14 -11.89 -37.85 -36.74
CA ARG A 14 -12.90 -37.54 -35.71
C ARG A 14 -12.20 -36.76 -34.61
N GLU A 15 -12.65 -35.55 -34.37
CA GLU A 15 -12.13 -34.72 -33.27
C GLU A 15 -12.62 -35.31 -31.95
N ASN A 16 -11.77 -36.08 -31.27
CA ASN A 16 -12.01 -36.48 -29.90
C ASN A 16 -11.41 -35.44 -28.97
N TYR A 17 -12.25 -34.68 -28.30
CA TYR A 17 -11.83 -33.76 -27.24
C TYR A 17 -11.65 -34.59 -25.94
N ALA A 18 -10.42 -34.67 -25.47
CA ALA A 18 -10.15 -35.20 -24.15
C ALA A 18 -10.23 -34.05 -23.14
N ILE A 19 -11.24 -34.14 -22.27
CA ILE A 19 -11.35 -33.15 -21.16
C ILE A 19 -10.54 -33.70 -20.01
N LYS A 20 -9.43 -33.06 -19.67
CA LYS A 20 -8.64 -33.39 -18.50
C LYS A 20 -9.10 -32.50 -17.33
N ILE A 21 -9.75 -33.12 -16.36
CA ILE A 21 -10.12 -32.46 -15.12
C ILE A 21 -8.86 -32.37 -14.26
N ILE A 22 -8.34 -31.16 -14.09
CA ILE A 22 -7.25 -30.92 -13.14
C ILE A 22 -7.90 -30.57 -11.82
N GLN A 23 -7.81 -31.46 -10.85
CA GLN A 23 -8.24 -31.20 -9.48
C GLN A 23 -7.13 -30.40 -8.79
N ILE A 24 -7.38 -29.12 -8.56
CA ILE A 24 -6.48 -28.30 -7.75
C ILE A 24 -6.74 -28.68 -6.30
N LYS A 25 -5.84 -29.49 -5.70
CA LYS A 25 -5.80 -29.67 -4.26
C LYS A 25 -5.44 -28.34 -3.60
N GLU A 26 -6.04 -28.08 -2.47
CA GLU A 26 -5.81 -26.88 -1.67
C GLU A 26 -4.32 -26.70 -1.38
N GLY A 27 -3.81 -25.52 -1.73
CA GLY A 27 -2.41 -25.16 -1.60
C GLY A 27 -1.80 -24.92 -2.98
N PHE A 28 -1.11 -23.84 -3.11
CA PHE A 28 -0.31 -23.44 -4.27
C PHE A 28 0.06 -24.64 -5.14
N CYS A 29 -0.10 -24.51 -6.45
CA CYS A 29 0.36 -25.50 -7.40
C CYS A 29 1.88 -25.66 -7.27
N VAL A 30 2.30 -26.42 -6.26
CA VAL A 30 3.63 -27.02 -6.23
C VAL A 30 3.51 -28.15 -7.21
N CYS A 31 4.11 -28.00 -8.39
CA CYS A 31 4.33 -29.10 -9.30
C CYS A 31 5.16 -30.14 -8.53
N GLU A 32 4.54 -31.25 -8.10
CA GLU A 32 5.23 -32.41 -7.49
C GLU A 32 6.24 -33.07 -8.45
N SER A 33 6.46 -32.52 -9.62
CA SER A 33 7.28 -33.08 -10.70
C SER A 33 8.56 -32.31 -10.98
N GLY A 34 9.12 -31.55 -10.05
CA GLY A 34 10.42 -30.87 -10.29
C GLY A 34 10.43 -29.86 -11.45
N PHE A 35 9.26 -29.48 -11.96
CA PHE A 35 9.13 -28.42 -12.97
C PHE A 35 9.44 -27.09 -12.34
N THR A 36 10.56 -26.50 -12.68
CA THR A 36 10.85 -25.12 -12.33
C THR A 36 10.13 -24.20 -13.32
N MET A 37 9.65 -23.07 -12.84
CA MET A 37 9.03 -22.02 -13.68
C MET A 37 9.95 -21.60 -14.86
N TYR A 38 11.21 -21.91 -14.77
CA TYR A 38 12.29 -21.58 -15.72
C TYR A 38 12.38 -22.53 -16.92
N GLU A 39 11.71 -23.69 -16.92
CA GLU A 39 11.71 -24.62 -18.06
C GLU A 39 11.07 -24.03 -19.32
N PHE A 40 10.19 -23.07 -19.16
CA PHE A 40 9.57 -22.35 -20.26
C PHE A 40 10.50 -21.29 -20.88
N PHE A 41 11.59 -20.95 -20.21
CA PHE A 41 12.53 -19.93 -20.63
C PHE A 41 13.89 -20.57 -20.89
N LYS A 42 14.47 -20.34 -22.08
CA LYS A 42 15.85 -20.74 -22.39
C LYS A 42 16.82 -19.82 -21.65
N MET A 43 17.12 -20.11 -20.41
CA MET A 43 18.06 -19.36 -19.57
C MET A 43 19.38 -20.10 -19.47
N ASP A 44 20.47 -19.34 -19.28
CA ASP A 44 21.80 -19.90 -19.03
C ASP A 44 21.82 -20.57 -17.65
N ASP A 45 22.38 -21.78 -17.54
CA ASP A 45 22.43 -22.57 -16.30
C ASP A 45 23.08 -21.82 -15.14
N ARG A 46 24.02 -20.91 -15.41
CA ARG A 46 24.65 -20.07 -14.38
C ARG A 46 23.65 -19.10 -13.76
N VAL A 47 22.69 -18.59 -14.57
CA VAL A 47 21.64 -17.70 -14.09
C VAL A 47 20.64 -18.49 -13.25
N LEU A 48 20.26 -19.69 -13.70
CA LEU A 48 19.35 -20.57 -12.94
C LEU A 48 19.92 -20.93 -11.58
N LYS A 49 21.19 -21.35 -11.55
CA LYS A 49 21.88 -21.67 -10.29
C LYS A 49 21.98 -20.47 -9.34
N ALA A 50 22.28 -19.29 -9.88
CA ALA A 50 22.34 -18.07 -9.06
C ALA A 50 20.97 -17.68 -8.53
N ALA A 51 19.89 -17.89 -9.30
CA ALA A 51 18.52 -17.67 -8.84
C ALA A 51 18.13 -18.63 -7.71
N GLU A 52 18.39 -19.92 -7.87
CA GLU A 52 18.14 -20.94 -6.84
C GLU A 52 18.87 -20.64 -5.52
N GLU A 53 20.16 -20.28 -5.61
CA GLU A 53 20.94 -19.89 -4.43
C GLU A 53 20.38 -18.63 -3.75
N ALA A 54 19.89 -17.66 -4.54
CA ALA A 54 19.28 -16.44 -4.01
C ALA A 54 17.94 -16.74 -3.34
N GLU A 55 17.09 -17.58 -3.95
CA GLU A 55 15.83 -18.02 -3.37
C GLU A 55 16.02 -18.75 -2.04
N GLN A 56 16.98 -19.68 -1.99
CA GLN A 56 17.30 -20.39 -0.74
C GLN A 56 17.73 -19.43 0.38
N LYS A 57 18.56 -18.44 0.07
CA LYS A 57 18.98 -17.42 1.04
C LYS A 57 17.85 -16.50 1.48
N ALA A 58 16.91 -16.20 0.56
CA ALA A 58 15.77 -15.32 0.84
C ALA A 58 14.63 -16.06 1.59
N ALA A 59 14.51 -17.37 1.43
CA ALA A 59 13.39 -18.16 1.95
C ALA A 59 13.02 -17.89 3.43
N PRO A 60 13.96 -17.83 4.40
CA PRO A 60 13.59 -17.56 5.80
C PRO A 60 13.03 -16.14 6.02
N TYR A 61 13.46 -15.16 5.22
CA TYR A 61 12.93 -13.79 5.27
C TYR A 61 11.56 -13.71 4.61
N LEU A 62 11.38 -14.39 3.48
CA LEU A 62 10.10 -14.47 2.77
C LEU A 62 9.03 -15.20 3.58
N ALA A 63 9.39 -16.25 4.32
CA ALA A 63 8.47 -16.94 5.22
C ALA A 63 7.88 -16.00 6.27
N LYS A 64 8.71 -15.16 6.90
CA LYS A 64 8.25 -14.15 7.86
C LYS A 64 7.34 -13.09 7.23
N ILE A 65 7.66 -12.65 6.02
CA ILE A 65 6.82 -11.72 5.25
C ILE A 65 5.47 -12.36 4.92
N SER A 66 5.46 -13.64 4.55
CA SER A 66 4.24 -14.38 4.21
C SER A 66 3.26 -14.50 5.39
N GLU A 67 3.74 -14.60 6.62
CA GLU A 67 2.87 -14.57 7.81
C GLU A 67 2.16 -13.21 7.94
N THR A 68 2.90 -12.11 7.79
CA THR A 68 2.35 -10.75 7.81
C THR A 68 1.36 -10.54 6.65
N GLN A 69 1.70 -11.05 5.47
CA GLN A 69 0.83 -11.00 4.28
C GLN A 69 -0.48 -11.74 4.53
N ARG A 70 -0.43 -12.96 5.06
CA ARG A 70 -1.62 -13.76 5.36
C ARG A 70 -2.55 -13.02 6.32
N TYR A 71 -2.03 -12.51 7.44
CA TYR A 71 -2.81 -11.73 8.39
C TYR A 71 -3.51 -10.54 7.75
N ASN A 72 -2.77 -9.76 6.95
CA ASN A 72 -3.36 -8.59 6.29
C ASN A 72 -4.35 -8.97 5.18
N GLN A 73 -4.13 -10.08 4.48
CA GLN A 73 -5.06 -10.61 3.49
C GLN A 73 -6.39 -11.01 4.13
N GLU A 74 -6.35 -11.73 5.25
CA GLU A 74 -7.55 -12.12 6.02
C GLU A 74 -8.29 -10.88 6.52
N LYS A 75 -7.58 -9.88 7.05
CA LYS A 75 -8.16 -8.61 7.47
C LYS A 75 -8.86 -7.87 6.33
N MET A 76 -8.24 -7.79 5.16
CA MET A 76 -8.84 -7.18 3.97
C MET A 76 -10.07 -7.93 3.52
N GLN A 77 -10.02 -9.26 3.44
CA GLN A 77 -11.19 -10.07 3.07
C GLN A 77 -12.35 -9.88 4.05
N ALA A 78 -12.06 -9.84 5.35
CA ALA A 78 -13.07 -9.57 6.37
C ALA A 78 -13.73 -8.19 6.17
N ALA A 79 -12.94 -7.14 5.83
CA ALA A 79 -13.46 -5.81 5.55
C ALA A 79 -14.41 -5.81 4.35
N PHE A 80 -14.05 -6.49 3.24
CA PHE A 80 -14.92 -6.66 2.08
C PHE A 80 -16.22 -7.38 2.41
N MET A 81 -16.14 -8.47 3.18
CA MET A 81 -17.31 -9.26 3.57
C MET A 81 -18.23 -8.45 4.49
N GLN A 82 -17.69 -7.75 5.49
CA GLN A 82 -18.45 -6.94 6.44
C GLN A 82 -19.10 -5.71 5.79
N ALA A 83 -18.46 -5.12 4.79
CA ALA A 83 -19.04 -4.04 4.00
C ALA A 83 -20.06 -4.54 2.96
N GLY A 84 -20.29 -5.85 2.84
CA GLY A 84 -21.24 -6.44 1.93
C GLY A 84 -20.92 -6.22 0.45
N VAL A 85 -19.63 -6.17 0.09
CA VAL A 85 -19.20 -5.93 -1.29
C VAL A 85 -19.75 -7.01 -2.21
N SER A 86 -20.36 -6.61 -3.30
CA SER A 86 -20.99 -7.47 -4.31
C SER A 86 -20.76 -6.93 -5.72
N GLU A 87 -21.11 -7.71 -6.75
CA GLU A 87 -21.01 -7.31 -8.16
C GLU A 87 -21.68 -5.95 -8.43
N SER A 88 -22.77 -5.63 -7.74
CA SER A 88 -23.48 -4.38 -7.94
C SER A 88 -22.68 -3.11 -7.62
N HIS A 89 -21.58 -3.24 -6.84
CA HIS A 89 -20.70 -2.12 -6.51
C HIS A 89 -19.66 -1.81 -7.60
N PHE A 90 -19.53 -2.70 -8.58
CA PHE A 90 -18.60 -2.54 -9.72
C PHE A 90 -19.30 -2.04 -10.99
N VAL A 91 -20.59 -1.74 -10.90
CA VAL A 91 -21.36 -1.16 -12.02
C VAL A 91 -20.92 0.28 -12.23
N ALA A 92 -20.73 0.67 -13.49
CA ALA A 92 -20.36 2.03 -13.84
C ALA A 92 -21.44 3.03 -13.40
N THR A 93 -21.00 4.18 -12.88
CA THR A 93 -21.87 5.29 -12.46
C THR A 93 -21.55 6.55 -13.25
N THR A 94 -22.35 7.61 -13.06
CA THR A 94 -22.16 8.90 -13.72
C THR A 94 -20.91 9.65 -13.21
N GLY A 95 -20.34 9.22 -12.07
CA GLY A 95 -19.20 9.88 -11.43
C GLY A 95 -19.55 11.14 -10.62
N TYR A 96 -20.80 11.59 -10.61
CA TYR A 96 -21.25 12.75 -9.84
C TYR A 96 -21.44 12.48 -8.34
N GLY A 97 -21.29 11.23 -7.90
CA GLY A 97 -21.41 10.84 -6.49
C GLY A 97 -22.82 10.59 -5.99
N TYR A 98 -23.84 10.82 -6.79
CA TYR A 98 -25.22 10.54 -6.42
C TYR A 98 -25.53 9.06 -6.62
N GLY A 99 -25.74 8.33 -5.51
CA GLY A 99 -26.03 6.90 -5.54
C GLY A 99 -24.86 6.04 -6.05
N ASP A 100 -23.63 6.53 -5.92
CA ASP A 100 -22.41 5.80 -6.27
C ASP A 100 -22.05 4.81 -5.17
N ARG A 101 -22.75 3.67 -5.18
CA ARG A 101 -22.59 2.62 -4.17
C ARG A 101 -21.17 2.06 -4.12
N GLY A 102 -20.47 1.99 -5.24
CA GLY A 102 -19.10 1.52 -5.32
C GLY A 102 -18.14 2.44 -4.57
N ARG A 103 -18.33 3.75 -4.70
CA ARG A 103 -17.57 4.77 -3.99
C ARG A 103 -17.78 4.69 -2.47
N ASP A 104 -19.05 4.62 -2.06
CA ASP A 104 -19.41 4.62 -0.64
C ASP A 104 -18.89 3.36 0.06
N VAL A 105 -19.06 2.19 -0.56
CA VAL A 105 -18.57 0.93 -0.01
C VAL A 105 -17.02 0.86 0.02
N LEU A 106 -16.34 1.53 -0.92
CA LEU A 106 -14.87 1.59 -0.93
C LEU A 106 -14.35 2.33 0.30
N ASP A 107 -14.96 3.46 0.66
CA ASP A 107 -14.63 4.21 1.87
C ASP A 107 -14.81 3.32 3.11
N GLU A 108 -15.94 2.60 3.20
CA GLU A 108 -16.22 1.68 4.30
C GLU A 108 -15.19 0.53 4.39
N VAL A 109 -14.81 -0.08 3.28
CA VAL A 109 -13.77 -1.14 3.24
C VAL A 109 -12.44 -0.61 3.77
N TYR A 110 -12.02 0.59 3.34
CA TYR A 110 -10.78 1.19 3.83
C TYR A 110 -10.85 1.53 5.32
N ALA A 111 -11.96 2.12 5.79
CA ALA A 111 -12.15 2.42 7.20
C ALA A 111 -12.02 1.15 8.05
N ARG A 112 -12.73 0.07 7.70
CA ARG A 112 -12.68 -1.22 8.39
C ARG A 112 -11.28 -1.85 8.35
N ALA A 113 -10.65 -1.88 7.19
CA ALA A 113 -9.33 -2.48 7.01
C ALA A 113 -8.24 -1.76 7.81
N LEU A 114 -8.36 -0.46 8.01
CA LEU A 114 -7.40 0.36 8.74
C LEU A 114 -7.80 0.62 10.20
N GLY A 115 -9.00 0.19 10.63
CA GLY A 115 -9.52 0.43 11.97
C GLY A 115 -9.83 1.91 12.23
N ALA A 116 -10.24 2.64 11.19
CA ALA A 116 -10.65 4.04 11.25
C ALA A 116 -12.17 4.17 11.36
N GLU A 117 -12.64 5.32 11.86
CA GLU A 117 -14.07 5.64 11.88
C GLU A 117 -14.62 5.88 10.47
N ASP A 118 -13.81 6.47 9.60
CA ASP A 118 -14.16 6.80 8.22
C ASP A 118 -12.92 6.81 7.32
N ALA A 119 -13.13 6.80 6.02
CA ALA A 119 -12.09 6.95 5.00
C ALA A 119 -12.61 7.72 3.80
N LEU A 120 -11.71 8.33 3.05
CA LEU A 120 -12.03 9.04 1.82
C LEU A 120 -11.13 8.57 0.68
N CYS A 121 -11.66 7.71 -0.19
CA CYS A 121 -10.95 7.18 -1.36
C CYS A 121 -11.54 7.78 -2.64
N ARG A 122 -10.77 8.61 -3.33
CA ARG A 122 -11.23 9.28 -4.56
C ARG A 122 -10.14 9.28 -5.62
N TYR A 123 -10.52 9.02 -6.85
CA TYR A 123 -9.62 9.10 -8.01
C TYR A 123 -9.11 10.54 -8.25
N ASN A 124 -9.81 11.54 -7.71
CA ASN A 124 -9.39 12.94 -7.76
C ASN A 124 -8.11 13.20 -6.93
N PHE A 125 -7.75 12.32 -6.01
CA PHE A 125 -6.45 12.36 -5.35
C PHE A 125 -5.38 11.80 -6.29
N VAL A 126 -4.83 12.68 -7.12
CA VAL A 126 -3.93 12.31 -8.23
C VAL A 126 -2.55 11.80 -7.80
N SER A 127 -2.18 12.00 -6.53
CA SER A 127 -0.92 11.52 -5.96
C SER A 127 -0.97 11.47 -4.43
N GLY A 128 -0.03 10.77 -3.80
CA GLY A 128 0.13 10.77 -2.35
C GLY A 128 0.40 12.18 -1.79
N THR A 129 1.22 12.98 -2.47
CA THR A 129 1.47 14.37 -2.09
C THR A 129 0.19 15.21 -2.12
N HIS A 130 -0.65 15.04 -3.15
CA HIS A 130 -1.93 15.74 -3.23
C HIS A 130 -2.87 15.33 -2.08
N THR A 131 -2.94 14.04 -1.76
CA THR A 131 -3.75 13.55 -0.62
C THR A 131 -3.29 14.17 0.70
N LEU A 132 -1.97 14.20 0.95
CA LEU A 132 -1.40 14.85 2.14
C LEU A 132 -1.67 16.35 2.14
N THR A 133 -1.55 17.03 1.01
CA THR A 133 -1.86 18.47 0.86
C THR A 133 -3.31 18.75 1.27
N VAL A 134 -4.25 17.99 0.73
CA VAL A 134 -5.68 18.12 1.07
C VAL A 134 -5.92 17.89 2.56
N ALA A 135 -5.30 16.90 3.17
CA ALA A 135 -5.41 16.63 4.59
C ALA A 135 -4.85 17.79 5.45
N LEU A 136 -3.67 18.30 5.09
CA LEU A 136 -3.03 19.41 5.82
C LEU A 136 -3.88 20.68 5.74
N PHE A 137 -4.30 21.12 4.55
CA PHE A 137 -5.16 22.29 4.39
C PHE A 137 -6.58 22.07 4.93
N GLY A 138 -7.02 20.81 5.01
CA GLY A 138 -8.30 20.46 5.62
C GLY A 138 -8.34 20.69 7.14
N VAL A 139 -7.23 20.47 7.82
CA VAL A 139 -7.12 20.51 9.30
C VAL A 139 -6.55 21.84 9.78
N LEU A 140 -5.52 22.36 9.12
CA LEU A 140 -4.79 23.55 9.55
C LEU A 140 -5.44 24.84 9.08
N ARG A 141 -5.37 25.89 9.91
CA ARG A 141 -5.88 27.23 9.64
C ARG A 141 -4.78 28.27 9.88
N PRO A 142 -4.89 29.50 9.30
CA PRO A 142 -3.96 30.59 9.58
C PRO A 142 -3.76 30.81 11.09
N GLY A 143 -2.50 30.86 11.52
CA GLY A 143 -2.10 30.95 12.91
C GLY A 143 -1.83 29.62 13.60
N ASP A 144 -2.28 28.49 13.04
CA ASP A 144 -1.97 27.15 13.58
C ASP A 144 -0.48 26.80 13.44
N THR A 145 -0.02 25.88 14.28
CA THR A 145 1.34 25.33 14.22
C THR A 145 1.26 23.83 14.02
N MET A 146 2.01 23.34 13.03
CA MET A 146 2.26 21.94 12.76
C MET A 146 3.65 21.58 13.29
N LEU A 147 3.76 20.48 14.06
CA LEU A 147 5.02 19.92 14.54
C LEU A 147 5.31 18.58 13.88
N SER A 148 6.39 18.47 13.12
CA SER A 148 6.93 17.18 12.67
C SER A 148 7.83 16.61 13.75
N VAL A 149 7.51 15.42 14.26
CA VAL A 149 8.28 14.77 15.35
C VAL A 149 9.15 13.60 14.86
N THR A 150 9.27 13.44 13.57
CA THR A 150 10.10 12.39 12.93
C THR A 150 11.09 12.99 11.93
N GLY A 151 11.51 14.21 12.18
CA GLY A 151 12.45 14.95 11.34
C GLY A 151 11.81 15.57 10.10
N MET A 152 12.64 15.86 9.13
CA MET A 152 12.25 16.54 7.88
C MET A 152 11.25 15.70 7.09
N PRO A 153 10.10 16.28 6.69
CA PRO A 153 9.13 15.61 5.83
C PRO A 153 9.70 15.23 4.46
N TYR A 154 8.98 14.32 3.79
CA TYR A 154 9.28 13.90 2.43
C TYR A 154 9.48 15.09 1.49
N ASP A 155 10.36 14.96 0.51
CA ASP A 155 10.83 16.05 -0.32
C ASP A 155 9.71 16.85 -1.02
N THR A 156 8.73 16.15 -1.62
CA THR A 156 7.61 16.81 -2.29
C THR A 156 6.68 17.55 -1.31
N LEU A 157 6.63 17.13 -0.05
CA LEU A 157 5.82 17.79 0.98
C LEU A 157 6.48 19.08 1.51
N ARG A 158 7.80 19.20 1.38
CA ARG A 158 8.53 20.42 1.82
C ARG A 158 8.08 21.68 1.09
N GLY A 159 7.80 21.56 -0.22
CA GLY A 159 7.22 22.66 -1.00
C GLY A 159 5.81 23.01 -0.54
N VAL A 160 4.98 22.01 -0.26
CA VAL A 160 3.61 22.21 0.26
C VAL A 160 3.61 22.94 1.61
N ILE A 161 4.55 22.59 2.49
CA ILE A 161 4.69 23.25 3.80
C ILE A 161 5.31 24.65 3.66
N GLY A 162 6.15 24.87 2.66
CA GLY A 162 6.90 26.12 2.45
C GLY A 162 8.27 26.11 3.12
N ILE A 163 8.86 24.89 3.33
CA ILE A 163 10.24 24.73 3.82
C ILE A 163 11.23 24.98 2.68
N THR A 164 10.87 24.59 1.45
CA THR A 164 11.66 24.73 0.24
C THR A 164 10.84 25.36 -0.87
N GLY A 165 11.51 25.92 -1.90
CA GLY A 165 10.87 26.60 -3.02
C GLY A 165 10.64 28.09 -2.76
N ASP A 166 9.81 28.73 -3.57
CA ASP A 166 9.43 30.14 -3.47
C ASP A 166 8.33 30.41 -2.43
N GLY A 167 7.74 29.33 -1.88
CA GLY A 167 6.70 29.40 -0.86
C GLY A 167 5.31 29.73 -1.37
N ASN A 168 5.12 29.96 -2.67
CA ASN A 168 3.82 30.29 -3.25
C ASN A 168 2.85 29.11 -3.12
N GLY A 169 1.63 29.34 -2.64
CA GLY A 169 0.60 28.32 -2.41
C GLY A 169 0.89 27.37 -1.24
N SER A 170 1.92 27.65 -0.42
CA SER A 170 2.34 26.81 0.70
C SER A 170 1.54 27.10 1.98
N LEU A 171 1.58 26.16 2.93
CA LEU A 171 1.02 26.38 4.28
C LEU A 171 1.59 27.64 4.93
N LYS A 172 2.89 27.90 4.74
CA LYS A 172 3.56 29.09 5.27
C LYS A 172 2.98 30.39 4.70
N GLU A 173 2.71 30.46 3.40
CA GLU A 173 2.07 31.63 2.78
C GLU A 173 0.67 31.85 3.36
N PHE A 174 -0.06 30.81 3.67
CA PHE A 174 -1.37 30.87 4.32
C PHE A 174 -1.30 31.08 5.83
N GLY A 175 -0.13 31.45 6.38
CA GLY A 175 0.04 31.82 7.78
C GLY A 175 0.06 30.64 8.74
N ILE A 176 0.36 29.42 8.29
CA ILE A 176 0.53 28.23 9.11
C ILE A 176 2.02 28.08 9.47
N ASN A 177 2.32 27.85 10.73
CA ASN A 177 3.68 27.69 11.23
C ASN A 177 4.10 26.23 11.17
N TYR A 178 5.39 26.00 10.93
CA TYR A 178 6.01 24.69 10.92
C TYR A 178 7.15 24.64 11.95
N GLU A 179 7.13 23.58 12.76
CA GLU A 179 8.21 23.24 13.70
C GLU A 179 8.63 21.77 13.47
N GLN A 180 9.86 21.45 13.87
CA GLN A 180 10.44 20.13 13.66
C GLN A 180 11.23 19.68 14.89
N LEU A 181 11.04 18.43 15.26
CA LEU A 181 11.92 17.66 16.13
C LEU A 181 12.58 16.56 15.29
N ASP A 182 13.89 16.52 15.29
CA ASP A 182 14.65 15.50 14.55
C ASP A 182 14.64 14.15 15.29
N LEU A 183 14.94 13.08 14.57
CA LEU A 183 15.21 11.80 15.15
C LEU A 183 16.55 11.83 15.87
N LEU A 184 16.75 10.90 16.82
CA LEU A 184 18.03 10.66 17.45
C LEU A 184 19.10 10.25 16.42
N PRO A 185 20.40 10.38 16.73
CA PRO A 185 21.48 10.04 15.79
C PRO A 185 21.43 8.60 15.26
N ASP A 186 20.84 7.67 15.99
CA ASP A 186 20.63 6.27 15.59
C ASP A 186 19.40 6.07 14.70
N GLY A 187 18.63 7.14 14.43
CA GLY A 187 17.43 7.13 13.62
C GLY A 187 16.16 6.70 14.34
N THR A 188 16.21 6.54 15.67
CA THR A 188 15.03 6.28 16.51
C THR A 188 14.30 7.56 16.88
N PRO A 189 12.99 7.50 17.20
CA PRO A 189 12.23 8.65 17.68
C PRO A 189 12.76 9.15 19.04
N ASP A 190 12.84 10.47 19.18
CA ASP A 190 13.18 11.13 20.44
C ASP A 190 11.92 11.32 21.28
N TYR A 191 11.52 10.29 22.04
CA TYR A 191 10.30 10.33 22.83
C TYR A 191 10.37 11.37 23.95
N ASP A 192 11.50 11.55 24.62
CA ASP A 192 11.69 12.55 25.68
C ASP A 192 11.59 13.98 25.09
N GLY A 193 12.21 14.17 23.94
CA GLY A 193 12.08 15.41 23.17
C GLY A 193 10.64 15.68 22.74
N MET A 194 9.88 14.67 22.34
CA MET A 194 8.47 14.81 21.98
C MET A 194 7.62 15.26 23.16
N GLU A 195 7.80 14.69 24.37
CA GLU A 195 7.07 15.11 25.56
C GLU A 195 7.28 16.60 25.86
N THR A 196 8.48 17.10 25.64
CA THR A 196 8.82 18.50 25.85
C THR A 196 8.33 19.42 24.73
N ALA A 197 8.47 18.98 23.47
CA ALA A 197 8.15 19.77 22.29
C ALA A 197 6.66 19.92 22.06
N ILE A 198 5.85 18.88 22.32
CA ILE A 198 4.40 18.91 22.10
C ILE A 198 3.73 19.78 23.16
N THR A 199 3.15 20.89 22.74
CA THR A 199 2.48 21.86 23.60
C THR A 199 1.09 22.21 23.04
N PRO A 200 0.21 22.87 23.82
CA PRO A 200 -1.12 23.27 23.35
C PRO A 200 -1.15 24.20 22.12
N LYS A 201 -0.01 24.81 21.77
CA LYS A 201 0.10 25.64 20.54
C LYS A 201 0.04 24.81 19.25
N HIS A 202 0.39 23.51 19.34
CA HIS A 202 0.42 22.63 18.17
C HIS A 202 -0.97 22.11 17.87
N ARG A 203 -1.49 22.53 16.72
CA ARG A 203 -2.77 22.00 16.19
C ARG A 203 -2.62 20.60 15.62
N MET A 204 -1.43 20.27 15.10
CA MET A 204 -1.13 18.99 14.47
C MET A 204 0.26 18.52 14.87
N VAL A 205 0.36 17.24 15.22
CA VAL A 205 1.61 16.50 15.30
C VAL A 205 1.71 15.59 14.09
N TYR A 206 2.77 15.74 13.30
CA TYR A 206 3.01 14.97 12.07
C TYR A 206 4.05 13.90 12.28
N ILE A 207 3.71 12.66 11.92
CA ILE A 207 4.58 11.50 12.02
C ILE A 207 4.73 10.87 10.64
N GLN A 208 5.95 10.82 10.13
CA GLN A 208 6.27 10.12 8.89
C GLN A 208 7.04 8.83 9.19
N ARG A 209 6.38 7.68 9.09
CA ARG A 209 7.01 6.38 9.33
C ARG A 209 7.93 5.96 8.20
N SER A 210 7.56 6.24 6.95
CA SER A 210 8.38 5.91 5.79
C SER A 210 9.67 6.73 5.77
N ARG A 211 10.76 6.10 5.35
CA ARG A 211 12.07 6.78 5.24
C ARG A 211 12.22 7.61 3.95
N GLY A 212 11.33 7.44 2.97
CA GLY A 212 11.53 8.03 1.66
C GLY A 212 12.86 7.57 1.03
N TYR A 213 13.66 8.50 0.57
CA TYR A 213 15.01 8.25 0.03
C TYR A 213 16.11 8.29 1.10
N SER A 214 15.78 8.48 2.37
CA SER A 214 16.73 8.46 3.47
C SER A 214 17.31 7.07 3.70
N LEU A 215 18.57 6.99 4.14
CA LEU A 215 19.24 5.72 4.49
C LEU A 215 18.89 5.21 5.90
N ARG A 216 18.14 6.00 6.68
CA ARG A 216 17.70 5.57 8.02
C ARG A 216 16.77 4.34 7.95
N PRO A 217 16.66 3.53 9.02
CA PRO A 217 15.59 2.53 9.12
C PRO A 217 14.19 3.14 9.00
N SER A 218 13.22 2.37 8.52
CA SER A 218 11.81 2.75 8.62
C SER A 218 11.36 2.67 10.07
N LEU A 219 10.49 3.57 10.50
CA LEU A 219 9.86 3.51 11.82
C LEU A 219 8.76 2.43 11.80
N THR A 220 8.78 1.53 12.77
CA THR A 220 7.85 0.40 12.90
C THR A 220 6.84 0.64 14.01
#